data_70f9b498f6662f59825264cc6d94ca78
#
_entry.id   70f9b498f6662f59825264cc6d94ca78
#
_cell.length_a   1.000
_cell.length_b   1.000
_cell.length_c   1.000
_cell.angle_alpha   90.00
_cell.angle_beta   90.00
_cell.angle_gamma   90.00
#
_symmetry.space_group_name_H-M   'P 1'
#
loop_
_entity.id
_entity.type
_entity.pdbx_description
1 polymer ?
#
loop_
_entity_poly.entity_id
_entity_poly.type
_entity_poly.pdbx_seq_one_letter_code
_entity_poly.pdbx_strand_id
1 'polypeptide(L)'
;MLLSGLPNFIESTMTLRLIFCLLLCATQSHAFADAVDAASATVKIAIAQEPPQLNSMKATDQVSIFVLGHVMEGLTRYDRRGNLAPGVAERWELEDQSATFWLRKDAKWSNGDPVTAHDFVFAWRNVVNPSTASEYAFILYPVKNAEAINQGELPISDLGITAIDDHTLSVVLERPTGYFINLTAFITTFPVQEKFYQSRRDSYAADAKDMIYNGAFTLTDWVHSASLNMRKNPMYWNADAIKLNAIDADYITADTRARLNLFIDGKIAYTQLDGETYKDALNNQFRIKKFVTGSVYFLEYNYRPNRLTRNQNLRKAIQAAFDPEEFVNKVLQTPGNLPGRSLFPTWVKGVNATFRQEFPATVNKPDLVRARALLEQAKAELNIENIPPLIMLVSDSPTSTKQAEYMQGMLKTRLGLDIKIDVQTFKQRLAKMTSGDFDIVGAGWGPDFDDIMTFGDLFASWNLNNRGRYNNPEYDRLVRVAMNSSDPTTRMTAMAGLQTILYDEAVLLPMYEQGVIYLQHPKLKGMRRTVLGSDPDFTYARIAP
;
A
#
# COMPACT_ATOMS: atom_id res chain seq x y z
N MET A 1 81.99 -42.40 -12.31
CA MET A 1 81.28 -43.50 -12.95
C MET A 1 79.86 -43.49 -12.40
N LEU A 2 78.87 -43.20 -13.27
CA LEU A 2 77.41 -43.42 -13.16
C LEU A 2 76.68 -42.60 -12.09
N LEU A 3 76.02 -41.56 -12.37
CA LEU A 3 74.88 -41.12 -13.25
C LEU A 3 73.51 -41.70 -12.96
N SER A 4 72.57 -40.81 -12.87
CA SER A 4 71.12 -40.86 -13.18
C SER A 4 70.23 -41.25 -11.99
N GLY A 5 69.16 -40.65 -11.73
CA GLY A 5 68.26 -39.67 -12.35
C GLY A 5 67.12 -39.36 -11.38
N LEU A 6 66.73 -38.14 -11.32
CA LEU A 6 65.56 -37.69 -10.62
C LEU A 6 64.40 -37.47 -11.62
N PRO A 7 63.22 -38.02 -11.42
CA PRO A 7 62.05 -37.65 -12.22
C PRO A 7 61.27 -36.49 -11.67
N ASN A 8 60.77 -35.72 -12.61
CA ASN A 8 59.96 -34.52 -12.46
C ASN A 8 58.77 -34.62 -11.50
N PHE A 9 58.81 -33.85 -10.41
CA PHE A 9 57.70 -33.69 -9.44
C PHE A 9 56.88 -32.38 -9.63
N ILE A 10 56.96 -31.74 -10.80
CA ILE A 10 56.36 -30.41 -10.99
C ILE A 10 54.99 -30.43 -11.74
N GLU A 11 54.65 -31.50 -12.46
CA GLU A 11 53.37 -31.53 -13.23
C GLU A 11 52.16 -32.03 -12.44
N SER A 12 52.33 -32.73 -11.29
CA SER A 12 51.17 -33.25 -10.53
C SER A 12 50.49 -32.23 -9.62
N THR A 13 51.17 -31.14 -9.23
CA THR A 13 50.63 -30.11 -8.36
C THR A 13 49.79 -29.03 -9.07
N MET A 14 50.02 -28.85 -10.38
CA MET A 14 49.20 -27.88 -11.16
C MET A 14 47.85 -28.48 -11.57
N THR A 15 47.78 -29.76 -11.88
CA THR A 15 46.52 -30.45 -12.22
C THR A 15 45.60 -30.60 -10.99
N LEU A 16 46.16 -30.83 -9.80
CA LEU A 16 45.37 -30.92 -8.56
C LEU A 16 44.80 -29.55 -8.10
N ARG A 17 45.53 -28.44 -8.35
CA ARG A 17 45.03 -27.09 -8.07
C ARG A 17 43.96 -26.64 -9.04
N LEU A 18 44.02 -27.00 -10.33
CA LEU A 18 42.98 -26.74 -11.31
C LEU A 18 41.68 -27.52 -11.02
N ILE A 19 41.78 -28.77 -10.59
CA ILE A 19 40.63 -29.61 -10.23
C ILE A 19 40.00 -29.07 -8.92
N PHE A 20 40.81 -28.60 -7.96
CA PHE A 20 40.27 -28.00 -6.73
C PHE A 20 39.62 -26.63 -6.96
N CYS A 21 40.11 -25.78 -7.87
CA CYS A 21 39.48 -24.56 -8.29
C CYS A 21 38.18 -24.78 -9.11
N LEU A 22 38.14 -25.82 -9.96
CA LEU A 22 36.94 -26.20 -10.69
C LEU A 22 35.85 -26.81 -9.78
N LEU A 23 36.22 -27.53 -8.72
CA LEU A 23 35.28 -28.04 -7.71
C LEU A 23 34.76 -26.94 -6.78
N LEU A 24 35.51 -25.88 -6.48
CA LEU A 24 35.04 -24.74 -5.70
C LEU A 24 34.11 -23.81 -6.51
N CYS A 25 34.23 -23.76 -7.84
CA CYS A 25 33.30 -23.02 -8.70
C CYS A 25 31.95 -23.70 -8.93
N ALA A 26 31.86 -25.02 -8.69
CA ALA A 26 30.64 -25.79 -8.92
C ALA A 26 29.64 -25.79 -7.76
N THR A 27 30.01 -25.25 -6.60
CA THR A 27 29.16 -25.29 -5.38
C THR A 27 28.32 -24.05 -5.12
N GLN A 28 28.35 -23.02 -5.97
CA GLN A 28 27.53 -21.81 -5.79
C GLN A 28 26.21 -21.78 -6.56
N SER A 29 25.84 -22.83 -7.30
CA SER A 29 24.64 -22.79 -8.15
C SER A 29 23.39 -23.45 -7.58
N HIS A 30 23.37 -23.92 -6.34
CA HIS A 30 22.23 -24.68 -5.81
C HIS A 30 21.28 -23.88 -4.87
N ALA A 31 21.56 -22.61 -4.58
CA ALA A 31 20.80 -21.86 -3.57
C ALA A 31 19.41 -21.35 -4.00
N PHE A 32 19.04 -21.45 -5.29
CA PHE A 32 17.79 -20.85 -5.77
C PHE A 32 16.85 -21.82 -6.51
N ALA A 33 17.09 -23.11 -6.47
CA ALA A 33 16.34 -24.07 -7.29
C ALA A 33 14.84 -24.16 -6.92
N ASP A 34 14.46 -23.89 -5.67
CA ASP A 34 13.09 -24.03 -5.20
C ASP A 34 12.23 -22.76 -5.31
N ALA A 35 12.86 -21.57 -5.32
CA ALA A 35 12.13 -20.28 -5.34
C ALA A 35 11.44 -19.98 -6.67
N VAL A 36 11.95 -20.57 -7.77
CA VAL A 36 11.39 -20.47 -9.13
C VAL A 36 11.50 -21.82 -9.81
N ASP A 37 10.39 -22.32 -10.31
CA ASP A 37 10.34 -23.55 -11.12
C ASP A 37 10.01 -23.19 -12.57
N ALA A 38 11.00 -23.36 -13.45
CA ALA A 38 10.84 -23.07 -14.87
C ALA A 38 9.96 -24.10 -15.60
N ALA A 39 9.88 -25.34 -15.12
CA ALA A 39 9.11 -26.40 -15.74
C ALA A 39 7.59 -26.19 -15.51
N SER A 40 7.20 -25.83 -14.29
CA SER A 40 5.82 -25.52 -13.93
C SER A 40 5.46 -24.05 -14.13
N ALA A 41 6.43 -23.16 -14.42
CA ALA A 41 6.29 -21.71 -14.44
C ALA A 41 5.74 -21.16 -13.11
N THR A 42 6.26 -21.66 -11.97
CA THR A 42 5.85 -21.29 -10.61
C THR A 42 6.89 -20.37 -9.96
N VAL A 43 6.41 -19.32 -9.30
CA VAL A 43 7.22 -18.46 -8.42
C VAL A 43 6.74 -18.58 -6.99
N LYS A 44 7.69 -18.76 -6.05
CA LYS A 44 7.41 -18.75 -4.61
C LYS A 44 7.81 -17.42 -4.00
N ILE A 45 6.94 -16.89 -3.13
CA ILE A 45 7.14 -15.62 -2.45
C ILE A 45 6.79 -15.74 -0.96
N ALA A 46 7.11 -14.71 -0.19
CA ALA A 46 6.52 -14.48 1.12
C ALA A 46 5.73 -13.16 1.09
N ILE A 47 4.58 -13.15 1.73
CA ILE A 47 3.83 -11.92 2.01
C ILE A 47 4.08 -11.47 3.45
N ALA A 48 4.11 -10.16 3.66
CA ALA A 48 4.47 -9.62 4.97
C ALA A 48 3.41 -9.87 6.04
N GLN A 49 2.16 -9.92 5.62
CA GLN A 49 1.00 -10.03 6.51
C GLN A 49 -0.14 -10.71 5.77
N GLU A 50 -1.04 -11.33 6.51
CA GLU A 50 -2.28 -11.83 5.94
C GLU A 50 -3.19 -10.68 5.52
N PRO A 51 -3.85 -10.74 4.33
CA PRO A 51 -4.87 -9.76 3.97
C PRO A 51 -6.02 -9.79 5.00
N PRO A 52 -6.39 -8.65 5.60
CA PRO A 52 -7.49 -8.59 6.57
C PRO A 52 -8.82 -9.05 6.00
N GLN A 53 -9.04 -8.78 4.70
CA GLN A 53 -10.19 -9.24 3.93
C GLN A 53 -9.96 -9.07 2.42
N LEU A 54 -10.68 -9.84 1.61
CA LEU A 54 -10.59 -9.79 0.14
C LEU A 54 -11.91 -9.34 -0.54
N ASN A 55 -12.85 -8.79 0.21
CA ASN A 55 -14.01 -8.11 -0.37
C ASN A 55 -13.55 -6.73 -0.92
N SER A 56 -13.50 -6.58 -2.25
CA SER A 56 -13.03 -5.35 -2.93
C SER A 56 -13.82 -4.11 -2.52
N MET A 57 -15.09 -4.25 -2.16
CA MET A 57 -15.93 -3.15 -1.70
C MET A 57 -15.57 -2.64 -0.29
N LYS A 58 -14.76 -3.39 0.48
CA LYS A 58 -14.42 -3.10 1.89
C LYS A 58 -12.92 -3.05 2.17
N ALA A 59 -12.08 -3.62 1.31
CA ALA A 59 -10.64 -3.69 1.52
C ALA A 59 -9.99 -2.29 1.45
N THR A 60 -9.10 -1.99 2.41
CA THR A 60 -8.48 -0.66 2.56
C THR A 60 -6.96 -0.72 2.73
N ASP A 61 -6.33 -1.87 2.48
CA ASP A 61 -4.93 -2.08 2.81
C ASP A 61 -4.13 -2.65 1.64
N GLN A 62 -2.81 -2.38 1.66
CA GLN A 62 -1.91 -2.74 0.56
C GLN A 62 -1.76 -4.25 0.35
N VAL A 63 -1.96 -5.08 1.38
CA VAL A 63 -1.85 -6.55 1.24
C VAL A 63 -3.09 -7.08 0.51
N SER A 64 -4.27 -6.58 0.87
CA SER A 64 -5.52 -6.89 0.16
C SER A 64 -5.47 -6.38 -1.29
N ILE A 65 -4.95 -5.15 -1.52
CA ILE A 65 -4.74 -4.59 -2.86
C ILE A 65 -3.80 -5.47 -3.69
N PHE A 66 -2.71 -5.96 -3.08
CA PHE A 66 -1.78 -6.89 -3.73
C PHE A 66 -2.50 -8.14 -4.25
N VAL A 67 -3.29 -8.80 -3.42
CA VAL A 67 -4.01 -10.02 -3.81
C VAL A 67 -5.08 -9.70 -4.84
N LEU A 68 -5.98 -8.75 -4.52
CA LEU A 68 -7.12 -8.39 -5.37
C LEU A 68 -6.69 -7.95 -6.77
N GLY A 69 -5.62 -7.17 -6.90
CA GLY A 69 -5.15 -6.73 -8.21
C GLY A 69 -4.49 -7.83 -9.06
N HIS A 70 -4.21 -9.03 -8.50
CA HIS A 70 -3.81 -10.21 -9.27
C HIS A 70 -5.02 -11.07 -9.67
N VAL A 71 -6.04 -11.14 -8.82
CA VAL A 71 -7.17 -12.06 -9.02
C VAL A 71 -8.43 -11.38 -9.58
N MET A 72 -8.46 -10.05 -9.61
CA MET A 72 -9.56 -9.26 -10.17
C MET A 72 -9.03 -8.16 -11.08
N GLU A 73 -9.91 -7.60 -11.95
CA GLU A 73 -9.60 -6.49 -12.85
C GLU A 73 -10.78 -5.53 -12.93
N GLY A 74 -10.50 -4.20 -12.92
CA GLY A 74 -11.49 -3.13 -13.07
C GLY A 74 -11.79 -2.77 -14.52
N LEU A 75 -12.52 -1.65 -14.70
CA LEU A 75 -12.75 -1.07 -16.04
C LEU A 75 -11.42 -0.72 -16.71
N THR A 76 -10.51 -0.11 -15.97
CA THR A 76 -9.14 0.16 -16.41
C THR A 76 -8.13 -0.57 -15.51
N ARG A 77 -6.88 -0.61 -15.93
CA ARG A 77 -5.74 -1.25 -15.23
C ARG A 77 -4.44 -0.50 -15.53
N TYR A 78 -3.36 -0.88 -14.86
CA TYR A 78 -2.04 -0.37 -15.19
C TYR A 78 -1.28 -1.34 -16.10
N ASP A 79 -0.68 -0.82 -17.19
CA ASP A 79 0.14 -1.58 -18.12
C ASP A 79 1.53 -1.91 -17.55
N ARG A 80 2.37 -2.59 -18.33
CA ARG A 80 3.76 -2.92 -17.95
C ARG A 80 4.65 -1.71 -17.66
N ARG A 81 4.26 -0.52 -18.11
CA ARG A 81 4.99 0.75 -17.88
C ARG A 81 4.41 1.54 -16.73
N GLY A 82 3.29 1.11 -16.16
CA GLY A 82 2.57 1.82 -15.10
C GLY A 82 1.60 2.88 -15.62
N ASN A 83 1.33 2.91 -16.92
CA ASN A 83 0.32 3.80 -17.49
C ASN A 83 -1.06 3.17 -17.37
N LEU A 84 -2.06 4.03 -17.21
CA LEU A 84 -3.46 3.61 -17.31
C LEU A 84 -3.75 3.03 -18.68
N ALA A 85 -4.42 1.88 -18.72
CA ALA A 85 -4.67 1.10 -19.93
C ALA A 85 -6.05 0.43 -19.85
N PRO A 86 -6.61 0.00 -21.00
CA PRO A 86 -7.83 -0.80 -21.05
C PRO A 86 -7.73 -2.06 -20.18
N GLY A 87 -8.75 -2.27 -19.34
CA GLY A 87 -8.99 -3.48 -18.57
C GLY A 87 -10.22 -4.23 -19.10
N VAL A 88 -11.26 -4.41 -18.26
CA VAL A 88 -12.56 -4.94 -18.70
C VAL A 88 -13.21 -4.01 -19.72
N ALA A 89 -13.04 -2.69 -19.60
CA ALA A 89 -13.40 -1.76 -20.68
C ALA A 89 -12.30 -1.76 -21.74
N GLU A 90 -12.67 -1.96 -23.00
CA GLU A 90 -11.75 -1.85 -24.13
C GLU A 90 -11.53 -0.40 -24.56
N ARG A 91 -12.48 0.50 -24.29
CA ARG A 91 -12.40 1.94 -24.50
C ARG A 91 -13.37 2.69 -23.60
N TRP A 92 -13.15 3.99 -23.45
CA TRP A 92 -14.01 4.90 -22.69
C TRP A 92 -14.01 6.30 -23.31
N GLU A 93 -15.02 7.06 -22.96
CA GLU A 93 -15.09 8.51 -23.21
C GLU A 93 -15.37 9.20 -21.86
N LEU A 94 -14.69 10.29 -21.59
CA LEU A 94 -14.90 11.14 -20.42
C LEU A 94 -15.27 12.54 -20.91
N GLU A 95 -16.43 13.00 -20.49
CA GLU A 95 -16.92 14.36 -20.67
C GLU A 95 -16.97 15.09 -19.32
N ASP A 96 -17.36 16.36 -19.30
CA ASP A 96 -17.38 17.15 -18.06
C ASP A 96 -18.22 16.50 -16.94
N GLN A 97 -19.38 15.95 -17.29
CA GLN A 97 -20.31 15.36 -16.32
C GLN A 97 -20.76 13.94 -16.67
N SER A 98 -20.04 13.28 -17.53
CA SER A 98 -20.35 11.88 -17.86
C SER A 98 -19.11 11.08 -18.24
N ALA A 99 -19.18 9.79 -18.04
CA ALA A 99 -18.22 8.83 -18.58
C ALA A 99 -18.96 7.63 -19.15
N THR A 100 -18.56 7.19 -20.35
CA THR A 100 -19.11 5.99 -20.97
C THR A 100 -17.99 4.98 -21.19
N PHE A 101 -18.25 3.74 -20.80
CA PHE A 101 -17.30 2.63 -20.94
C PHE A 101 -17.92 1.54 -21.82
N TRP A 102 -17.17 1.05 -22.81
CA TRP A 102 -17.53 -0.10 -23.64
C TRP A 102 -16.72 -1.30 -23.20
N LEU A 103 -17.43 -2.33 -22.72
CA LEU A 103 -16.82 -3.50 -22.13
C LEU A 103 -16.48 -4.55 -23.18
N ARG A 104 -15.44 -5.31 -22.93
CA ARG A 104 -15.03 -6.47 -23.72
C ARG A 104 -16.11 -7.54 -23.69
N LYS A 105 -16.39 -8.12 -24.84
CA LYS A 105 -17.32 -9.25 -24.97
C LYS A 105 -16.69 -10.58 -24.54
N ASP A 106 -15.36 -10.65 -24.48
CA ASP A 106 -14.58 -11.82 -24.09
C ASP A 106 -14.15 -11.82 -22.62
N ALA A 107 -14.47 -10.77 -21.86
CA ALA A 107 -14.24 -10.74 -20.42
C ALA A 107 -15.16 -11.73 -19.71
N LYS A 108 -14.56 -12.62 -18.90
CA LYS A 108 -15.28 -13.69 -18.19
C LYS A 108 -14.87 -13.78 -16.73
N TRP A 109 -15.81 -14.18 -15.94
CA TRP A 109 -15.58 -14.70 -14.60
C TRP A 109 -14.94 -16.10 -14.66
N SER A 110 -14.26 -16.51 -13.59
CA SER A 110 -13.59 -17.81 -13.50
C SER A 110 -14.54 -19.02 -13.58
N ASN A 111 -15.85 -18.82 -13.39
CA ASN A 111 -16.88 -19.83 -13.60
C ASN A 111 -17.37 -19.91 -15.07
N GLY A 112 -16.84 -19.06 -15.96
CA GLY A 112 -17.20 -18.99 -17.38
C GLY A 112 -18.32 -18.00 -17.74
N ASP A 113 -19.03 -17.44 -16.75
CA ASP A 113 -20.04 -16.40 -16.98
C ASP A 113 -19.39 -15.13 -17.56
N PRO A 114 -20.09 -14.35 -18.40
CA PRO A 114 -19.57 -13.06 -18.89
C PRO A 114 -19.46 -12.04 -17.75
N VAL A 115 -18.45 -11.17 -17.82
CA VAL A 115 -18.40 -9.94 -17.01
C VAL A 115 -19.20 -8.87 -17.74
N THR A 116 -20.20 -8.31 -17.08
CA THR A 116 -21.15 -7.35 -17.69
C THR A 116 -21.14 -6.00 -16.99
N ALA A 117 -21.75 -5.00 -17.63
CA ALA A 117 -21.99 -3.68 -17.04
C ALA A 117 -22.84 -3.76 -15.76
N HIS A 118 -23.71 -4.76 -15.64
CA HIS A 118 -24.53 -4.99 -14.45
C HIS A 118 -23.69 -5.34 -13.22
N ASP A 119 -22.55 -6.03 -13.39
CA ASP A 119 -21.63 -6.38 -12.28
C ASP A 119 -20.99 -5.12 -11.68
N PHE A 120 -20.69 -4.11 -12.50
CA PHE A 120 -20.20 -2.81 -12.03
C PHE A 120 -21.30 -2.00 -11.36
N VAL A 121 -22.52 -1.96 -11.93
CA VAL A 121 -23.67 -1.27 -11.30
C VAL A 121 -23.95 -1.86 -9.93
N PHE A 122 -23.97 -3.18 -9.82
CA PHE A 122 -24.17 -3.86 -8.54
C PHE A 122 -23.07 -3.53 -7.54
N ALA A 123 -21.78 -3.63 -7.93
CA ALA A 123 -20.65 -3.34 -7.08
C ALA A 123 -20.69 -1.90 -6.55
N TRP A 124 -20.81 -0.90 -7.42
CA TRP A 124 -20.75 0.51 -7.03
C TRP A 124 -21.94 0.94 -6.17
N ARG A 125 -23.13 0.42 -6.44
CA ARG A 125 -24.30 0.62 -5.57
C ARG A 125 -24.06 0.06 -4.17
N ASN A 126 -23.41 -1.10 -4.06
CA ASN A 126 -23.07 -1.67 -2.76
C ASN A 126 -21.95 -0.90 -2.05
N VAL A 127 -20.96 -0.37 -2.78
CA VAL A 127 -19.90 0.47 -2.16
C VAL A 127 -20.49 1.69 -1.48
N VAL A 128 -21.42 2.40 -2.12
CA VAL A 128 -22.03 3.61 -1.52
C VAL A 128 -23.18 3.30 -0.57
N ASN A 129 -23.66 2.07 -0.50
CA ASN A 129 -24.72 1.68 0.44
C ASN A 129 -24.23 1.80 1.89
N PRO A 130 -24.89 2.61 2.76
CA PRO A 130 -24.49 2.75 4.16
C PRO A 130 -24.37 1.41 4.91
N SER A 131 -25.24 0.43 4.58
CA SER A 131 -25.23 -0.88 5.22
C SER A 131 -23.98 -1.72 4.90
N THR A 132 -23.28 -1.42 3.82
CA THR A 132 -22.00 -2.06 3.47
C THR A 132 -20.88 -1.57 4.39
N ALA A 133 -20.99 -0.34 4.90
CA ALA A 133 -19.97 0.30 5.71
C ALA A 133 -18.57 0.30 5.03
N SER A 134 -18.54 0.62 3.72
CA SER A 134 -17.30 0.74 2.97
C SER A 134 -16.52 1.95 3.43
N GLU A 135 -15.31 1.77 3.92
CA GLU A 135 -14.42 2.88 4.32
C GLU A 135 -13.91 3.68 3.10
N TYR A 136 -14.06 3.12 1.87
CA TYR A 136 -13.69 3.75 0.61
C TYR A 136 -14.90 4.24 -0.23
N ALA A 137 -16.10 4.33 0.35
CA ALA A 137 -17.27 4.85 -0.36
C ALA A 137 -17.02 6.23 -1.00
N PHE A 138 -16.20 7.06 -0.36
CA PHE A 138 -15.85 8.41 -0.84
C PHE A 138 -15.12 8.43 -2.19
N ILE A 139 -14.47 7.33 -2.60
CA ILE A 139 -13.86 7.19 -3.94
C ILE A 139 -14.91 7.37 -5.06
N LEU A 140 -16.16 6.99 -4.78
CA LEU A 140 -17.27 7.12 -5.72
C LEU A 140 -18.04 8.46 -5.58
N TYR A 141 -17.67 9.37 -4.68
CA TYR A 141 -18.37 10.67 -4.54
C TYR A 141 -18.31 11.58 -5.78
N PRO A 142 -17.38 11.40 -6.74
CA PRO A 142 -17.53 12.02 -8.05
C PRO A 142 -18.76 11.56 -8.86
N VAL A 143 -19.31 10.37 -8.58
CA VAL A 143 -20.54 9.86 -9.23
C VAL A 143 -21.75 10.55 -8.65
N LYS A 144 -22.68 10.97 -9.51
CA LYS A 144 -23.89 11.68 -9.11
C LYS A 144 -24.65 10.96 -7.99
N ASN A 145 -25.05 11.69 -6.98
CA ASN A 145 -25.78 11.24 -5.78
C ASN A 145 -25.00 10.29 -4.85
N ALA A 146 -23.75 9.91 -5.15
CA ALA A 146 -23.03 8.91 -4.34
C ALA A 146 -22.84 9.32 -2.89
N GLU A 147 -22.49 10.60 -2.62
CA GLU A 147 -22.32 11.12 -1.26
C GLU A 147 -23.63 11.09 -0.49
N ALA A 148 -24.73 11.63 -1.06
CA ALA A 148 -26.05 11.65 -0.42
C ALA A 148 -26.61 10.25 -0.15
N ILE A 149 -26.38 9.29 -1.05
CA ILE A 149 -26.72 7.88 -0.83
C ILE A 149 -25.93 7.31 0.33
N ASN A 150 -24.62 7.56 0.37
CA ASN A 150 -23.76 7.05 1.44
C ASN A 150 -24.10 7.65 2.82
N GLN A 151 -24.66 8.85 2.84
CA GLN A 151 -25.20 9.51 4.05
C GLN A 151 -26.61 9.02 4.42
N GLY A 152 -27.24 8.21 3.58
CA GLY A 152 -28.59 7.68 3.81
C GLY A 152 -29.71 8.66 3.43
N GLU A 153 -29.40 9.72 2.68
CA GLU A 153 -30.36 10.76 2.26
C GLU A 153 -31.13 10.38 1.01
N LEU A 154 -30.54 9.53 0.15
CA LEU A 154 -31.13 9.06 -1.11
C LEU A 154 -31.08 7.53 -1.22
N PRO A 155 -32.02 6.92 -1.97
CA PRO A 155 -32.00 5.48 -2.21
C PRO A 155 -30.84 5.10 -3.14
N ILE A 156 -30.31 3.88 -2.98
CA ILE A 156 -29.17 3.36 -3.78
C ILE A 156 -29.47 3.25 -5.29
N SER A 157 -30.76 3.20 -5.68
CA SER A 157 -31.19 3.21 -7.07
C SER A 157 -30.84 4.50 -7.81
N ASP A 158 -30.70 5.62 -7.08
CA ASP A 158 -30.49 6.95 -7.64
C ASP A 158 -29.01 7.26 -7.93
N LEU A 159 -28.11 6.31 -7.66
CA LEU A 159 -26.71 6.43 -8.04
C LEU A 159 -26.59 6.64 -9.57
N GLY A 160 -25.81 7.63 -9.96
CA GLY A 160 -25.58 8.01 -11.37
C GLY A 160 -24.79 6.97 -12.17
N ILE A 161 -25.16 5.70 -12.10
CA ILE A 161 -24.56 4.60 -12.87
C ILE A 161 -25.65 3.71 -13.50
N THR A 162 -25.51 3.38 -14.77
CA THR A 162 -26.50 2.61 -15.51
C THR A 162 -25.82 1.67 -16.51
N ALA A 163 -26.22 0.41 -16.52
CA ALA A 163 -25.94 -0.50 -17.62
C ALA A 163 -26.94 -0.21 -18.75
N ILE A 164 -26.46 0.35 -19.86
CA ILE A 164 -27.27 0.60 -21.06
C ILE A 164 -27.62 -0.72 -21.74
N ASP A 165 -26.63 -1.61 -21.76
CA ASP A 165 -26.72 -3.01 -22.16
C ASP A 165 -25.61 -3.80 -21.39
N ASP A 166 -25.47 -5.09 -21.71
CA ASP A 166 -24.46 -5.94 -21.03
C ASP A 166 -23.01 -5.44 -21.18
N HIS A 167 -22.73 -4.66 -22.23
CA HIS A 167 -21.36 -4.22 -22.57
C HIS A 167 -21.19 -2.70 -22.63
N THR A 168 -22.19 -1.93 -22.24
CA THR A 168 -22.14 -0.47 -22.23
C THR A 168 -22.52 0.06 -20.85
N LEU A 169 -21.56 0.65 -20.15
CA LEU A 169 -21.75 1.27 -18.84
C LEU A 169 -21.71 2.79 -18.98
N SER A 170 -22.76 3.46 -18.51
CA SER A 170 -22.85 4.91 -18.45
C SER A 170 -22.77 5.40 -17.00
N VAL A 171 -21.97 6.44 -16.76
CA VAL A 171 -21.79 7.08 -15.45
C VAL A 171 -22.06 8.57 -15.60
N VAL A 172 -22.95 9.11 -14.77
CA VAL A 172 -23.18 10.54 -14.63
C VAL A 172 -22.34 11.02 -13.44
N LEU A 173 -21.57 12.09 -13.63
CA LEU A 173 -20.73 12.68 -12.60
C LEU A 173 -21.45 13.84 -11.91
N GLU A 174 -21.24 14.00 -10.61
CA GLU A 174 -21.75 15.12 -9.83
C GLU A 174 -21.12 16.45 -10.26
N ARG A 175 -19.87 16.37 -10.75
CA ARG A 175 -19.03 17.50 -11.15
C ARG A 175 -17.96 17.07 -12.14
N PRO A 176 -17.35 18.01 -12.89
CA PRO A 176 -16.19 17.71 -13.72
C PRO A 176 -15.06 17.11 -12.87
N THR A 177 -14.64 15.90 -13.19
CA THR A 177 -13.62 15.15 -12.43
C THR A 177 -12.60 14.56 -13.40
N GLY A 178 -11.55 15.32 -13.72
CA GLY A 178 -10.55 14.93 -14.72
C GLY A 178 -9.77 13.66 -14.40
N TYR A 179 -9.69 13.28 -13.12
CA TYR A 179 -9.03 12.05 -12.66
C TYR A 179 -9.97 10.84 -12.54
N PHE A 180 -11.25 10.97 -12.94
CA PHE A 180 -12.26 9.92 -12.74
C PHE A 180 -11.85 8.57 -13.33
N ILE A 181 -11.25 8.57 -14.54
CA ILE A 181 -10.80 7.32 -15.16
C ILE A 181 -9.71 6.62 -14.33
N ASN A 182 -8.86 7.37 -13.63
CA ASN A 182 -7.83 6.78 -12.74
C ASN A 182 -8.44 6.00 -11.56
N LEU A 183 -9.62 6.43 -11.08
CA LEU A 183 -10.34 5.74 -10.01
C LEU A 183 -10.80 4.35 -10.45
N THR A 184 -11.09 4.15 -11.74
CA THR A 184 -11.64 2.88 -12.26
C THR A 184 -10.62 1.74 -12.38
N ALA A 185 -9.34 2.01 -12.03
CA ALA A 185 -8.31 1.01 -11.86
C ALA A 185 -8.11 0.60 -10.38
N PHE A 186 -8.81 1.25 -9.44
CA PHE A 186 -8.68 0.98 -8.01
C PHE A 186 -9.67 -0.09 -7.55
N ILE A 187 -9.24 -0.95 -6.63
CA ILE A 187 -9.95 -2.18 -6.23
C ILE A 187 -11.41 -1.94 -5.81
N THR A 188 -11.72 -0.81 -5.17
CA THR A 188 -13.07 -0.48 -4.70
C THR A 188 -14.08 -0.37 -5.86
N THR A 189 -13.60 -0.07 -7.07
CA THR A 189 -14.44 0.06 -8.28
C THR A 189 -14.52 -1.22 -9.11
N PHE A 190 -13.93 -2.32 -8.65
CA PHE A 190 -13.94 -3.59 -9.36
C PHE A 190 -15.36 -4.20 -9.42
N PRO A 191 -15.67 -4.99 -10.45
CA PRO A 191 -16.99 -5.60 -10.61
C PRO A 191 -17.22 -6.67 -9.54
N VAL A 192 -18.48 -6.92 -9.19
CA VAL A 192 -18.91 -8.02 -8.33
C VAL A 192 -20.09 -8.71 -8.99
N GLN A 193 -19.99 -10.01 -9.25
CA GLN A 193 -21.09 -10.79 -9.79
C GLN A 193 -22.21 -10.93 -8.77
N GLU A 194 -23.35 -10.29 -9.01
CA GLU A 194 -24.47 -10.26 -8.08
C GLU A 194 -24.95 -11.66 -7.68
N LYS A 195 -25.16 -12.55 -8.65
CA LYS A 195 -25.62 -13.92 -8.39
C LYS A 195 -24.70 -14.68 -7.45
N PHE A 196 -23.39 -14.58 -7.64
CA PHE A 196 -22.42 -15.22 -6.77
C PHE A 196 -22.40 -14.58 -5.37
N TYR A 197 -22.39 -13.25 -5.31
CA TYR A 197 -22.44 -12.51 -4.04
C TYR A 197 -23.65 -12.90 -3.21
N GLN A 198 -24.85 -12.92 -3.81
CA GLN A 198 -26.08 -13.30 -3.13
C GLN A 198 -26.06 -14.76 -2.65
N SER A 199 -25.36 -15.66 -3.36
CA SER A 199 -25.21 -17.05 -2.93
C SER A 199 -24.30 -17.23 -1.72
N ARG A 200 -23.37 -16.27 -1.47
CA ARG A 200 -22.39 -16.32 -0.37
C ARG A 200 -22.74 -15.40 0.80
N ARG A 201 -23.35 -14.26 0.53
CA ARG A 201 -23.75 -13.26 1.54
C ARG A 201 -22.60 -12.96 2.52
N ASP A 202 -22.78 -13.30 3.77
CA ASP A 202 -21.82 -13.00 4.84
C ASP A 202 -20.47 -13.73 4.69
N SER A 203 -20.43 -14.85 3.96
CA SER A 203 -19.18 -15.56 3.67
C SER A 203 -18.44 -15.03 2.43
N TYR A 204 -19.03 -14.09 1.68
CA TYR A 204 -18.37 -13.56 0.47
C TYR A 204 -16.98 -13.03 0.79
N ALA A 205 -15.99 -13.55 0.04
CA ALA A 205 -14.57 -13.21 0.17
C ALA A 205 -13.93 -13.58 1.53
N ALA A 206 -14.53 -14.47 2.31
CA ALA A 206 -13.93 -15.00 3.53
C ALA A 206 -12.88 -16.08 3.27
N ASP A 207 -13.02 -16.82 2.18
CA ASP A 207 -12.12 -17.88 1.74
C ASP A 207 -11.98 -17.87 0.21
N ALA A 208 -10.99 -18.61 -0.32
CA ALA A 208 -10.78 -18.75 -1.76
C ALA A 208 -12.03 -19.30 -2.49
N LYS A 209 -12.74 -20.27 -1.91
CA LYS A 209 -13.99 -20.84 -2.45
C LYS A 209 -15.19 -19.88 -2.41
N ASP A 210 -15.11 -18.85 -1.59
CA ASP A 210 -16.16 -17.85 -1.40
C ASP A 210 -15.92 -16.58 -2.23
N MET A 211 -15.05 -16.69 -3.25
CA MET A 211 -14.74 -15.66 -4.25
C MET A 211 -14.92 -16.19 -5.66
N ILE A 212 -15.12 -15.28 -6.60
CA ILE A 212 -15.09 -15.50 -8.03
C ILE A 212 -14.21 -14.44 -8.67
N TYR A 213 -13.49 -14.77 -9.72
CA TYR A 213 -12.35 -14.03 -10.21
C TYR A 213 -12.52 -13.64 -11.67
N ASN A 214 -12.10 -12.42 -12.03
CA ASN A 214 -12.04 -11.96 -13.42
C ASN A 214 -10.65 -11.44 -13.83
N GLY A 215 -9.66 -11.59 -12.94
CA GLY A 215 -8.27 -11.17 -13.15
C GLY A 215 -7.37 -12.27 -13.74
N ALA A 216 -6.07 -11.95 -13.83
CA ALA A 216 -5.05 -12.82 -14.43
C ALA A 216 -4.84 -14.15 -13.69
N PHE A 217 -5.13 -14.19 -12.40
CA PHE A 217 -5.02 -15.37 -11.54
C PHE A 217 -6.34 -15.62 -10.80
N THR A 218 -6.48 -16.82 -10.25
CA THR A 218 -7.50 -17.20 -9.29
C THR A 218 -6.81 -17.55 -7.98
N LEU A 219 -7.39 -17.23 -6.85
CA LEU A 219 -6.97 -17.73 -5.55
C LEU A 219 -7.49 -19.16 -5.40
N THR A 220 -6.59 -20.12 -5.29
CA THR A 220 -6.97 -21.54 -5.21
C THR A 220 -6.95 -22.06 -3.79
N ASP A 221 -6.11 -21.45 -2.95
CA ASP A 221 -5.92 -21.89 -1.58
C ASP A 221 -5.55 -20.69 -0.71
N TRP A 222 -6.24 -20.55 0.41
CA TRP A 222 -5.96 -19.54 1.43
C TRP A 222 -6.08 -20.22 2.80
N VAL A 223 -4.93 -20.61 3.34
CA VAL A 223 -4.83 -21.13 4.69
C VAL A 223 -4.49 -19.96 5.60
N HIS A 224 -5.48 -19.52 6.36
CA HIS A 224 -5.37 -18.34 7.21
C HIS A 224 -4.12 -18.39 8.11
N SER A 225 -3.37 -17.29 8.14
CA SER A 225 -2.10 -17.12 8.86
C SER A 225 -0.95 -18.05 8.40
N ALA A 226 -1.10 -18.80 7.33
CA ALA A 226 -0.10 -19.76 6.86
C ALA A 226 0.31 -19.55 5.40
N SER A 227 -0.63 -19.60 4.45
CA SER A 227 -0.31 -19.55 3.02
C SER A 227 -1.44 -18.98 2.17
N LEU A 228 -1.09 -18.47 0.98
CA LEU A 228 -2.02 -17.96 -0.02
C LEU A 228 -1.48 -18.30 -1.41
N ASN A 229 -2.21 -19.10 -2.19
CA ASN A 229 -1.74 -19.63 -3.45
C ASN A 229 -2.64 -19.19 -4.60
N MET A 230 -2.01 -18.70 -5.67
CA MET A 230 -2.69 -18.22 -6.87
C MET A 230 -2.29 -19.05 -8.10
N ARG A 231 -3.25 -19.31 -8.97
CA ARG A 231 -3.05 -20.05 -10.24
C ARG A 231 -3.53 -19.21 -11.41
N LYS A 232 -2.86 -19.35 -12.55
CA LYS A 232 -3.27 -18.67 -13.79
C LYS A 232 -4.75 -18.93 -14.08
N ASN A 233 -5.50 -17.87 -14.34
CA ASN A 233 -6.89 -17.96 -14.73
C ASN A 233 -7.02 -18.20 -16.25
N PRO A 234 -7.45 -19.39 -16.69
CA PRO A 234 -7.62 -19.67 -18.12
C PRO A 234 -8.78 -18.90 -18.75
N MET A 235 -9.72 -18.37 -17.94
CA MET A 235 -10.86 -17.58 -18.40
C MET A 235 -10.55 -16.08 -18.52
N TYR A 236 -9.35 -15.65 -18.09
CA TYR A 236 -8.96 -14.25 -18.22
C TYR A 236 -8.81 -13.86 -19.69
N TRP A 237 -9.43 -12.76 -20.11
CA TRP A 237 -9.43 -12.32 -21.50
C TRP A 237 -8.02 -12.18 -22.11
N ASN A 238 -7.01 -11.87 -21.31
CA ASN A 238 -5.62 -11.73 -21.74
C ASN A 238 -4.73 -12.87 -21.23
N ALA A 239 -5.27 -14.07 -21.07
CA ALA A 239 -4.55 -15.23 -20.51
C ALA A 239 -3.26 -15.56 -21.28
N ASP A 240 -3.20 -15.33 -22.58
CA ASP A 240 -2.02 -15.61 -23.41
C ASP A 240 -0.81 -14.73 -23.06
N ALA A 241 -1.04 -13.55 -22.50
CA ALA A 241 0.02 -12.65 -22.03
C ALA A 241 0.62 -13.11 -20.68
N ILE A 242 -0.10 -13.91 -19.91
CA ILE A 242 0.30 -14.40 -18.59
C ILE A 242 1.25 -15.59 -18.75
N LYS A 243 2.47 -15.45 -18.22
CA LYS A 243 3.55 -16.44 -18.40
C LYS A 243 3.83 -17.27 -17.15
N LEU A 244 3.39 -16.82 -15.98
CA LEU A 244 3.39 -17.63 -14.76
C LEU A 244 2.13 -18.49 -14.70
N ASN A 245 2.28 -19.75 -14.30
CA ASN A 245 1.15 -20.63 -13.99
C ASN A 245 0.76 -20.55 -12.51
N ALA A 246 1.71 -20.19 -11.64
CA ALA A 246 1.48 -20.12 -10.21
C ALA A 246 2.30 -19.03 -9.52
N ILE A 247 1.70 -18.46 -8.46
CA ILE A 247 2.35 -17.61 -7.48
C ILE A 247 2.00 -18.22 -6.12
N ASP A 248 2.99 -18.82 -5.45
CA ASP A 248 2.81 -19.48 -4.16
C ASP A 248 3.40 -18.61 -3.04
N ALA A 249 2.56 -18.08 -2.18
CA ALA A 249 2.94 -17.42 -0.95
C ALA A 249 2.86 -18.43 0.20
N ASP A 250 3.84 -19.32 0.27
CA ASP A 250 3.94 -20.39 1.28
C ASP A 250 4.33 -19.86 2.68
N TYR A 251 4.64 -18.57 2.79
CA TYR A 251 5.07 -17.95 4.02
C TYR A 251 4.38 -16.61 4.23
N ILE A 252 3.83 -16.42 5.43
CA ILE A 252 3.27 -15.14 5.88
C ILE A 252 4.10 -14.69 7.09
N THR A 253 4.97 -13.68 6.92
CA THR A 253 5.79 -13.15 8.01
C THR A 253 6.22 -11.71 7.76
N ALA A 254 6.04 -10.85 8.77
CA ALA A 254 6.50 -9.46 8.78
C ALA A 254 8.00 -9.33 9.08
N ASP A 255 8.64 -10.38 9.58
CA ASP A 255 10.05 -10.38 9.94
C ASP A 255 10.94 -10.37 8.70
N THR A 256 11.62 -9.24 8.46
CA THR A 256 12.54 -9.05 7.33
C THR A 256 13.76 -9.97 7.40
N ARG A 257 14.21 -10.35 8.61
CA ARG A 257 15.30 -11.29 8.81
C ARG A 257 14.89 -12.70 8.37
N ALA A 258 13.71 -13.15 8.80
CA ALA A 258 13.17 -14.43 8.40
C ALA A 258 13.01 -14.51 6.87
N ARG A 259 12.47 -13.45 6.24
CA ARG A 259 12.34 -13.38 4.77
C ARG A 259 13.68 -13.36 4.05
N LEU A 260 14.71 -12.66 4.58
CA LEU A 260 16.06 -12.72 4.01
C LEU A 260 16.63 -14.12 4.06
N ASN A 261 16.47 -14.84 5.18
CA ASN A 261 16.91 -16.22 5.31
C ASN A 261 16.21 -17.15 4.31
N LEU A 262 14.87 -17.02 4.16
CA LEU A 262 14.11 -17.75 3.15
C LEU A 262 14.62 -17.47 1.72
N PHE A 263 15.02 -16.23 1.42
CA PHE A 263 15.62 -15.87 0.14
C PHE A 263 16.99 -16.49 -0.06
N ILE A 264 17.85 -16.46 0.96
CA ILE A 264 19.20 -17.07 0.95
C ILE A 264 19.08 -18.59 0.76
N ASP A 265 18.14 -19.23 1.44
CA ASP A 265 17.87 -20.66 1.36
C ASP A 265 17.17 -21.08 0.05
N GLY A 266 16.90 -20.13 -0.86
CA GLY A 266 16.24 -20.39 -2.14
C GLY A 266 14.77 -20.78 -2.02
N LYS A 267 14.09 -20.42 -0.94
CA LYS A 267 12.67 -20.73 -0.69
C LYS A 267 11.72 -19.68 -1.27
N ILE A 268 12.19 -18.43 -1.44
CA ILE A 268 11.41 -17.35 -2.04
C ILE A 268 12.23 -16.58 -3.07
N ALA A 269 11.56 -16.09 -4.10
CA ALA A 269 12.20 -15.41 -5.24
C ALA A 269 12.32 -13.89 -5.08
N TYR A 270 11.72 -13.33 -4.05
CA TYR A 270 11.69 -11.89 -3.80
C TYR A 270 11.63 -11.63 -2.30
N THR A 271 12.39 -10.63 -1.83
CA THR A 271 12.28 -10.12 -0.46
C THR A 271 12.64 -8.64 -0.38
N GLN A 272 11.91 -7.89 0.44
CA GLN A 272 12.29 -6.54 0.83
C GLN A 272 13.30 -6.61 1.98
N LEU A 273 14.15 -5.59 2.06
CA LEU A 273 15.16 -5.44 3.11
C LEU A 273 14.83 -4.20 3.97
N ASP A 274 15.27 -4.22 5.21
CA ASP A 274 15.38 -3.06 6.09
C ASP A 274 16.85 -2.64 6.30
N GLY A 275 17.11 -1.68 7.19
CA GLY A 275 18.46 -1.18 7.45
C GLY A 275 19.43 -2.22 8.00
N GLU A 276 18.96 -3.26 8.67
CA GLU A 276 19.79 -4.34 9.22
C GLU A 276 20.07 -5.39 8.16
N THR A 277 19.03 -5.93 7.55
CA THR A 277 19.12 -6.94 6.49
C THR A 277 19.80 -6.41 5.22
N TYR A 278 19.77 -5.09 5.00
CA TYR A 278 20.55 -4.44 3.94
C TYR A 278 22.05 -4.65 4.11
N LYS A 279 22.58 -4.51 5.33
CA LYS A 279 24.01 -4.72 5.62
C LYS A 279 24.42 -6.16 5.33
N ASP A 280 23.58 -7.10 5.73
CA ASP A 280 23.83 -8.52 5.46
C ASP A 280 23.77 -8.86 3.96
N ALA A 281 22.81 -8.27 3.23
CA ALA A 281 22.73 -8.44 1.79
C ALA A 281 23.97 -7.88 1.07
N LEU A 282 24.55 -6.76 1.54
CA LEU A 282 25.81 -6.23 1.04
C LEU A 282 26.98 -7.15 1.35
N ASN A 283 27.10 -7.66 2.58
CA ASN A 283 28.16 -8.57 3.00
C ASN A 283 28.13 -9.87 2.18
N ASN A 284 26.93 -10.35 1.82
CA ASN A 284 26.74 -11.51 0.96
C ASN A 284 26.80 -11.19 -0.54
N GLN A 285 27.18 -9.96 -0.91
CA GLN A 285 27.34 -9.50 -2.30
C GLN A 285 26.09 -9.65 -3.19
N PHE A 286 24.90 -9.61 -2.59
CA PHE A 286 23.66 -9.67 -3.36
C PHE A 286 23.44 -8.39 -4.19
N ARG A 287 22.87 -8.55 -5.37
CA ARG A 287 22.44 -7.43 -6.22
C ARG A 287 21.19 -6.77 -5.66
N ILE A 288 21.37 -5.69 -4.93
CA ILE A 288 20.28 -4.92 -4.31
C ILE A 288 19.64 -4.00 -5.34
N LYS A 289 18.32 -4.02 -5.39
CA LYS A 289 17.49 -3.11 -6.20
C LYS A 289 16.83 -2.08 -5.29
N LYS A 290 16.47 -0.92 -5.86
CA LYS A 290 15.79 0.19 -5.15
C LYS A 290 14.52 0.58 -5.89
N PHE A 291 13.53 1.03 -5.12
CA PHE A 291 12.28 1.55 -5.63
C PHE A 291 11.71 2.58 -4.65
N VAL A 292 11.05 3.64 -5.17
CA VAL A 292 10.31 4.62 -4.36
C VAL A 292 8.84 4.26 -4.45
N THR A 293 8.22 3.90 -3.32
CA THR A 293 6.82 3.41 -3.29
C THR A 293 5.78 4.51 -3.42
N GLY A 294 6.20 5.77 -3.22
CA GLY A 294 5.27 6.89 -3.15
C GLY A 294 4.48 6.99 -1.85
N SER A 295 4.73 6.09 -0.90
CA SER A 295 4.04 6.07 0.39
C SER A 295 4.70 6.98 1.42
N VAL A 296 3.86 7.56 2.29
CA VAL A 296 4.29 8.34 3.45
C VAL A 296 3.92 7.62 4.73
N TYR A 297 4.79 7.71 5.74
CA TYR A 297 4.55 7.17 7.07
C TYR A 297 4.53 8.29 8.10
N PHE A 298 3.60 8.20 9.03
CA PHE A 298 3.33 9.24 10.02
C PHE A 298 2.77 8.64 11.31
N LEU A 299 2.79 9.43 12.38
CA LEU A 299 1.96 9.15 13.55
C LEU A 299 0.64 9.91 13.38
N GLU A 300 -0.45 9.17 13.51
CA GLU A 300 -1.81 9.72 13.56
C GLU A 300 -2.24 9.85 15.03
N TYR A 301 -2.90 10.93 15.36
CA TYR A 301 -3.44 11.21 16.68
C TYR A 301 -4.94 10.95 16.76
N ASN A 302 -5.42 10.63 17.96
CA ASN A 302 -6.84 10.45 18.21
C ASN A 302 -7.48 11.73 18.73
N TYR A 303 -8.46 12.23 18.00
CA TYR A 303 -9.16 13.51 18.28
C TYR A 303 -10.48 13.34 19.03
N ARG A 304 -10.84 12.10 19.41
CA ARG A 304 -12.09 11.88 20.15
C ARG A 304 -12.08 12.61 21.48
N PRO A 305 -13.26 13.04 22.00
CA PRO A 305 -13.34 13.90 23.20
C PRO A 305 -12.62 13.35 24.44
N ASN A 306 -12.54 12.04 24.58
CA ASN A 306 -11.90 11.33 25.70
C ASN A 306 -10.40 11.09 25.53
N ARG A 307 -9.76 11.63 24.49
CA ARG A 307 -8.33 11.44 24.22
C ARG A 307 -7.53 12.72 24.44
N LEU A 308 -6.43 12.63 25.16
CA LEU A 308 -5.56 13.78 25.47
C LEU A 308 -4.89 14.34 24.21
N THR A 309 -4.64 13.50 23.22
CA THR A 309 -4.06 13.89 21.93
C THR A 309 -4.95 14.80 21.09
N ARG A 310 -6.22 15.02 21.50
CA ARG A 310 -7.07 16.10 20.97
C ARG A 310 -6.47 17.49 21.27
N ASN A 311 -5.72 17.63 22.38
CA ASN A 311 -5.07 18.90 22.72
C ASN A 311 -3.98 19.25 21.71
N GLN A 312 -4.09 20.42 21.08
CA GLN A 312 -3.19 20.86 20.01
C GLN A 312 -1.76 21.12 20.54
N ASN A 313 -1.63 21.71 21.72
CA ASN A 313 -0.32 22.02 22.29
C ASN A 313 0.45 20.75 22.67
N LEU A 314 -0.25 19.69 23.11
CA LEU A 314 0.38 18.38 23.33
C LEU A 314 0.95 17.80 22.00
N ARG A 315 0.18 17.85 20.90
CA ARG A 315 0.67 17.38 19.59
C ARG A 315 1.82 18.23 19.07
N LYS A 316 1.73 19.57 19.20
CA LYS A 316 2.81 20.51 18.85
C LYS A 316 4.07 20.29 19.68
N ALA A 317 3.95 19.93 20.96
CA ALA A 317 5.07 19.59 21.81
C ALA A 317 5.80 18.33 21.29
N ILE A 318 5.04 17.29 20.92
CA ILE A 318 5.58 16.07 20.29
C ILE A 318 6.27 16.42 18.97
N GLN A 319 5.62 17.21 18.10
CA GLN A 319 6.18 17.65 16.81
C GLN A 319 7.49 18.42 17.01
N ALA A 320 7.54 19.38 17.93
CA ALA A 320 8.73 20.19 18.18
C ALA A 320 9.87 19.38 18.84
N ALA A 321 9.57 18.24 19.47
CA ALA A 321 10.57 17.34 20.03
C ALA A 321 11.15 16.34 19.02
N PHE A 322 10.48 16.10 17.87
CA PHE A 322 10.86 15.06 16.91
C PHE A 322 11.83 15.57 15.84
N ASP A 323 12.84 14.76 15.52
CA ASP A 323 13.79 14.99 14.44
C ASP A 323 13.62 13.92 13.35
N PRO A 324 13.01 14.25 12.19
CA PRO A 324 12.84 13.30 11.10
C PRO A 324 14.15 12.87 10.43
N GLU A 325 15.20 13.74 10.43
CA GLU A 325 16.52 13.40 9.90
C GLU A 325 17.21 12.36 10.81
N GLU A 326 17.16 12.57 12.13
CA GLU A 326 17.69 11.59 13.10
C GLU A 326 16.96 10.25 12.95
N PHE A 327 15.63 10.29 12.83
CA PHE A 327 14.81 9.08 12.73
C PHE A 327 15.18 8.26 11.49
N VAL A 328 15.25 8.88 10.31
CA VAL A 328 15.59 8.17 9.07
C VAL A 328 17.03 7.64 9.10
N ASN A 329 17.98 8.48 9.51
CA ASN A 329 19.40 8.18 9.39
C ASN A 329 19.95 7.27 10.50
N LYS A 330 19.37 7.34 11.72
CA LYS A 330 19.87 6.56 12.87
C LYS A 330 18.97 5.39 13.27
N VAL A 331 17.65 5.50 13.05
CA VAL A 331 16.70 4.46 13.45
C VAL A 331 16.38 3.53 12.30
N LEU A 332 15.87 4.06 11.18
CA LEU A 332 15.49 3.25 10.04
C LEU A 332 16.72 2.71 9.29
N GLN A 333 17.68 3.55 8.98
CA GLN A 333 18.91 3.21 8.26
C GLN A 333 18.67 2.49 6.91
N THR A 334 17.47 2.61 6.36
CA THR A 334 17.09 1.99 5.08
C THR A 334 17.38 2.96 3.95
N PRO A 335 18.29 2.62 3.01
CA PRO A 335 18.60 3.49 1.88
C PRO A 335 17.36 3.81 1.03
N GLY A 336 17.19 5.08 0.70
CA GLY A 336 16.07 5.56 -0.12
C GLY A 336 14.89 6.12 0.68
N ASN A 337 14.82 5.90 2.00
CA ASN A 337 13.88 6.63 2.84
C ASN A 337 14.27 8.11 2.89
N LEU A 338 13.27 9.00 2.81
CA LEU A 338 13.45 10.44 2.97
C LEU A 338 12.81 10.90 4.29
N PRO A 339 13.39 11.89 4.98
CA PRO A 339 12.78 12.47 6.17
C PRO A 339 11.37 13.01 5.90
N GLY A 340 10.42 12.68 6.77
CA GLY A 340 9.03 13.10 6.64
C GLY A 340 8.87 14.60 6.82
N ARG A 341 8.22 15.26 5.87
CA ARG A 341 7.98 16.72 5.91
C ARG A 341 6.53 17.10 5.68
N SER A 342 5.77 16.21 5.06
CA SER A 342 4.38 16.47 4.67
C SER A 342 3.63 15.14 4.50
N LEU A 343 2.31 15.22 4.45
CA LEU A 343 1.46 14.13 3.96
C LEU A 343 1.62 13.93 2.44
N PHE A 344 1.98 14.99 1.71
CA PHE A 344 2.16 14.96 0.27
C PHE A 344 3.60 14.58 -0.07
N PRO A 345 3.87 13.42 -0.69
CA PRO A 345 5.22 12.95 -1.01
C PRO A 345 5.86 13.73 -2.16
N THR A 346 7.18 13.60 -2.28
CA THR A 346 8.00 14.38 -3.22
C THR A 346 7.73 14.12 -4.70
N TRP A 347 7.14 12.95 -5.05
CA TRP A 347 6.88 12.56 -6.43
C TRP A 347 5.57 13.11 -7.01
N VAL A 348 4.65 13.55 -6.15
CA VAL A 348 3.32 14.01 -6.58
C VAL A 348 3.44 15.20 -7.51
N LYS A 349 2.71 15.14 -8.63
CA LYS A 349 2.68 16.19 -9.65
C LYS A 349 1.99 17.45 -9.11
N GLY A 350 2.57 18.61 -9.41
CA GLY A 350 1.93 19.92 -9.26
C GLY A 350 1.38 20.40 -10.60
N VAL A 351 1.41 21.71 -10.84
CA VAL A 351 0.98 22.32 -12.10
C VAL A 351 2.09 22.23 -13.17
N ASN A 352 3.30 22.67 -12.87
CA ASN A 352 4.43 22.74 -13.80
C ASN A 352 5.62 21.89 -13.35
N ALA A 353 5.68 21.53 -12.08
CA ALA A 353 6.72 20.73 -11.46
C ALA A 353 6.10 19.73 -10.48
N THR A 354 6.88 19.15 -9.55
CA THR A 354 6.25 18.39 -8.47
C THR A 354 5.60 19.36 -7.46
N PHE A 355 4.53 18.93 -6.83
CA PHE A 355 3.82 19.72 -5.82
C PHE A 355 4.75 20.29 -4.74
N ARG A 356 5.69 19.48 -4.25
CA ARG A 356 6.67 19.89 -3.23
C ARG A 356 7.73 20.88 -3.72
N GLN A 357 7.96 20.99 -5.02
CA GLN A 357 8.80 22.04 -5.61
C GLN A 357 8.05 23.36 -5.75
N GLU A 358 6.77 23.32 -6.08
CA GLU A 358 5.92 24.52 -6.18
C GLU A 358 5.47 25.04 -4.80
N PHE A 359 5.18 24.13 -3.88
CA PHE A 359 4.73 24.41 -2.51
C PHE A 359 5.61 23.67 -1.49
N PRO A 360 6.80 24.22 -1.15
CA PRO A 360 7.71 23.59 -0.20
C PRO A 360 7.07 23.40 1.17
N ALA A 361 7.19 22.19 1.74
CA ALA A 361 6.73 21.94 3.09
C ALA A 361 7.67 22.58 4.13
N THR A 362 7.09 22.97 5.25
CA THR A 362 7.85 23.45 6.41
C THR A 362 8.75 22.32 6.95
N VAL A 363 10.03 22.63 7.13
CA VAL A 363 11.00 21.68 7.69
C VAL A 363 10.86 21.68 9.21
N ASN A 364 10.44 20.57 9.78
CA ASN A 364 10.44 20.40 11.23
C ASN A 364 11.90 20.26 11.72
N LYS A 365 12.31 21.19 12.59
CA LYS A 365 13.60 21.14 13.31
C LYS A 365 13.31 21.01 14.80
N PRO A 366 14.00 20.12 15.52
CA PRO A 366 13.79 19.96 16.95
C PRO A 366 14.08 21.26 17.70
N ASP A 367 13.14 21.65 18.55
CA ASP A 367 13.25 22.78 19.48
C ASP A 367 12.72 22.35 20.84
N LEU A 368 13.60 21.89 21.72
CA LEU A 368 13.23 21.34 23.01
C LEU A 368 12.75 22.43 24.00
N VAL A 369 13.18 23.68 23.84
CA VAL A 369 12.69 24.78 24.67
C VAL A 369 11.22 25.04 24.36
N ARG A 370 10.92 25.19 23.06
CA ARG A 370 9.54 25.34 22.57
C ARG A 370 8.69 24.12 22.90
N ALA A 371 9.22 22.90 22.72
CA ALA A 371 8.51 21.66 22.99
C ALA A 371 8.04 21.56 24.46
N ARG A 372 8.91 21.90 25.40
CA ARG A 372 8.59 21.90 26.83
C ARG A 372 7.61 22.99 27.20
N ALA A 373 7.76 24.20 26.64
CA ALA A 373 6.79 25.29 26.85
C ALA A 373 5.38 24.92 26.37
N LEU A 374 5.27 24.29 25.19
CA LEU A 374 4.00 23.78 24.64
C LEU A 374 3.40 22.67 25.51
N LEU A 375 4.23 21.79 26.07
CA LEU A 375 3.77 20.76 26.99
C LEU A 375 3.17 21.33 28.28
N GLU A 376 3.81 22.36 28.87
CA GLU A 376 3.25 23.02 30.05
C GLU A 376 1.94 23.76 29.73
N GLN A 377 1.82 24.38 28.54
CA GLN A 377 0.55 24.95 28.08
C GLN A 377 -0.53 23.86 27.93
N ALA A 378 -0.18 22.70 27.35
CA ALA A 378 -1.11 21.58 27.23
C ALA A 378 -1.60 21.07 28.59
N LYS A 379 -0.72 20.95 29.58
CA LYS A 379 -1.09 20.56 30.95
C LYS A 379 -2.07 21.57 31.58
N ALA A 380 -1.79 22.86 31.41
CA ALA A 380 -2.65 23.91 31.92
C ALA A 380 -4.05 23.89 31.28
N GLU A 381 -4.14 23.75 29.94
CA GLU A 381 -5.39 23.64 29.19
C GLU A 381 -6.20 22.40 29.55
N LEU A 382 -5.51 21.28 29.83
CA LEU A 382 -6.13 20.03 30.24
C LEU A 382 -6.45 19.99 31.75
N ASN A 383 -6.02 21.00 32.52
CA ASN A 383 -6.13 21.07 33.98
C ASN A 383 -5.57 19.82 34.68
N ILE A 384 -4.37 19.38 34.27
CA ILE A 384 -3.66 18.24 34.84
C ILE A 384 -2.21 18.61 35.13
N GLU A 385 -1.65 18.04 36.18
CA GLU A 385 -0.24 18.25 36.56
C GLU A 385 0.70 17.41 35.68
N ASN A 386 0.31 16.17 35.41
CA ASN A 386 1.10 15.23 34.62
C ASN A 386 0.24 14.58 33.53
N ILE A 387 0.82 14.40 32.33
CA ILE A 387 0.16 13.64 31.26
C ILE A 387 0.22 12.14 31.62
N PRO A 388 -0.93 11.46 31.75
CA PRO A 388 -0.95 10.00 31.90
C PRO A 388 -0.28 9.28 30.74
N PRO A 389 0.18 8.03 30.91
CA PRO A 389 0.77 7.24 29.84
C PRO A 389 -0.13 7.17 28.60
N LEU A 390 0.39 7.57 27.43
CA LEU A 390 -0.33 7.55 26.16
C LEU A 390 -0.16 6.17 25.49
N ILE A 391 -1.24 5.64 24.93
CA ILE A 391 -1.22 4.35 24.21
C ILE A 391 -0.77 4.59 22.77
N MET A 392 0.37 3.98 22.38
CA MET A 392 0.87 3.95 21.01
C MET A 392 0.61 2.58 20.38
N LEU A 393 -0.34 2.55 19.46
CA LEU A 393 -0.73 1.35 18.72
C LEU A 393 0.21 1.13 17.53
N VAL A 394 0.75 -0.08 17.38
CA VAL A 394 1.66 -0.47 16.31
C VAL A 394 1.41 -1.91 15.84
N SER A 395 1.92 -2.25 14.64
CA SER A 395 1.91 -3.63 14.14
C SER A 395 2.97 -4.48 14.82
N ASP A 396 2.77 -5.80 14.83
CA ASP A 396 3.62 -6.85 15.40
C ASP A 396 4.86 -7.18 14.54
N SER A 397 5.38 -6.20 13.79
CA SER A 397 6.63 -6.36 13.04
C SER A 397 7.82 -5.83 13.82
N PRO A 398 9.01 -6.45 13.72
CA PRO A 398 10.23 -5.96 14.38
C PRO A 398 10.53 -4.49 14.05
N THR A 399 10.33 -4.09 12.79
CA THR A 399 10.53 -2.70 12.35
C THR A 399 9.56 -1.73 13.03
N SER A 400 8.27 -2.08 13.14
CA SER A 400 7.28 -1.24 13.82
C SER A 400 7.55 -1.11 15.31
N THR A 401 7.94 -2.22 15.96
CA THR A 401 8.30 -2.23 17.38
C THR A 401 9.52 -1.35 17.65
N LYS A 402 10.58 -1.47 16.85
CA LYS A 402 11.78 -0.64 16.94
C LYS A 402 11.47 0.87 16.78
N GLN A 403 10.59 1.23 15.86
CA GLN A 403 10.15 2.62 15.69
C GLN A 403 9.39 3.12 16.92
N ALA A 404 8.50 2.30 17.48
CA ALA A 404 7.73 2.65 18.68
C ALA A 404 8.63 2.80 19.92
N GLU A 405 9.60 1.91 20.11
CA GLU A 405 10.58 1.97 21.19
C GLU A 405 11.45 3.24 21.11
N TYR A 406 11.88 3.62 19.89
CA TYR A 406 12.56 4.91 19.69
C TYR A 406 11.65 6.08 20.10
N MET A 407 10.40 6.10 19.64
CA MET A 407 9.45 7.17 20.00
C MET A 407 9.20 7.20 21.52
N GLN A 408 9.03 6.06 22.16
CA GLN A 408 8.86 5.95 23.61
C GLN A 408 10.08 6.55 24.35
N GLY A 409 11.28 6.12 23.99
CA GLY A 409 12.53 6.60 24.62
C GLY A 409 12.78 8.09 24.37
N MET A 410 12.54 8.56 23.15
CA MET A 410 12.68 9.97 22.75
C MET A 410 11.70 10.87 23.52
N LEU A 411 10.43 10.51 23.56
CA LEU A 411 9.38 11.29 24.25
C LEU A 411 9.61 11.29 25.77
N LYS A 412 10.04 10.16 26.35
CA LYS A 412 10.41 10.11 27.76
C LYS A 412 11.59 11.03 28.08
N THR A 413 12.65 10.96 27.28
CA THR A 413 13.88 11.73 27.53
C THR A 413 13.70 13.24 27.28
N ARG A 414 13.00 13.61 26.19
CA ARG A 414 12.88 15.01 25.76
C ARG A 414 11.76 15.77 26.49
N LEU A 415 10.64 15.08 26.77
CA LEU A 415 9.42 15.67 27.31
C LEU A 415 8.93 15.07 28.63
N GLY A 416 9.51 13.98 29.13
CA GLY A 416 9.00 13.27 30.30
C GLY A 416 7.69 12.51 30.07
N LEU A 417 7.24 12.38 28.81
CA LEU A 417 6.01 11.66 28.48
C LEU A 417 6.23 10.15 28.52
N ASP A 418 5.30 9.45 29.16
CA ASP A 418 5.27 7.99 29.20
C ASP A 418 4.40 7.45 28.05
N ILE A 419 4.94 6.50 27.29
CA ILE A 419 4.24 5.81 26.20
C ILE A 419 4.08 4.35 26.55
N LYS A 420 2.85 3.84 26.44
CA LYS A 420 2.53 2.41 26.51
C LYS A 420 2.40 1.87 25.09
N ILE A 421 3.35 1.05 24.66
CA ILE A 421 3.31 0.42 23.33
C ILE A 421 2.28 -0.71 23.35
N ASP A 422 1.32 -0.66 22.42
CA ASP A 422 0.30 -1.69 22.19
C ASP A 422 0.59 -2.35 20.82
N VAL A 423 1.20 -3.54 20.88
CA VAL A 423 1.58 -4.32 19.70
C VAL A 423 0.44 -5.25 19.29
N GLN A 424 -0.03 -5.13 18.06
CA GLN A 424 -1.16 -5.91 17.55
C GLN A 424 -0.86 -6.50 16.18
N THR A 425 -1.49 -7.64 15.85
CA THR A 425 -1.51 -8.10 14.46
C THR A 425 -2.11 -7.02 13.55
N PHE A 426 -1.78 -7.05 12.27
CA PHE A 426 -2.24 -6.02 11.33
C PHE A 426 -3.77 -5.87 11.33
N LYS A 427 -4.50 -7.00 11.30
CA LYS A 427 -5.97 -7.03 11.36
C LYS A 427 -6.52 -6.41 12.66
N GLN A 428 -5.93 -6.77 13.80
CA GLN A 428 -6.32 -6.23 15.11
C GLN A 428 -6.01 -4.74 15.21
N ARG A 429 -4.83 -4.31 14.69
CA ARG A 429 -4.47 -2.89 14.65
C ARG A 429 -5.50 -2.06 13.87
N LEU A 430 -5.90 -2.51 12.67
CA LEU A 430 -6.94 -1.84 11.88
C LEU A 430 -8.26 -1.76 12.65
N ALA A 431 -8.69 -2.85 13.29
CA ALA A 431 -9.91 -2.85 14.11
C ALA A 431 -9.84 -1.85 15.28
N LYS A 432 -8.70 -1.77 15.99
CA LYS A 432 -8.46 -0.79 17.05
C LYS A 432 -8.41 0.65 16.53
N MET A 433 -7.84 0.88 15.34
CA MET A 433 -7.87 2.19 14.69
C MET A 433 -9.31 2.64 14.42
N THR A 434 -10.14 1.76 13.86
CA THR A 434 -11.54 2.04 13.55
C THR A 434 -12.37 2.30 14.82
N SER A 435 -12.18 1.50 15.88
CA SER A 435 -12.85 1.69 17.18
C SER A 435 -12.32 2.88 17.98
N GLY A 436 -11.11 3.39 17.67
CA GLY A 436 -10.47 4.49 18.40
C GLY A 436 -9.81 4.07 19.71
N ASP A 437 -9.38 2.82 19.82
CA ASP A 437 -8.67 2.32 21.00
C ASP A 437 -7.16 2.57 20.89
N PHE A 438 -6.78 3.84 20.85
CA PHE A 438 -5.40 4.34 20.83
C PHE A 438 -5.38 5.83 21.17
N ASP A 439 -4.22 6.36 21.53
CA ASP A 439 -3.93 7.80 21.59
C ASP A 439 -3.10 8.23 20.38
N ILE A 440 -2.10 7.44 20.02
CA ILE A 440 -1.20 7.62 18.90
C ILE A 440 -1.14 6.30 18.13
N VAL A 441 -1.12 6.34 16.80
CA VAL A 441 -0.89 5.13 16.00
C VAL A 441 0.15 5.38 14.93
N GLY A 442 1.06 4.41 14.74
CA GLY A 442 1.95 4.36 13.58
C GLY A 442 1.15 3.98 12.34
N ALA A 443 1.02 4.90 11.41
CA ALA A 443 0.25 4.73 10.19
C ALA A 443 1.07 5.04 8.94
N GLY A 444 0.57 4.66 7.78
CA GLY A 444 1.14 5.00 6.48
C GLY A 444 0.05 5.08 5.43
N TRP A 445 0.30 5.83 4.37
CA TRP A 445 -0.60 5.95 3.24
C TRP A 445 0.17 5.81 1.94
N GLY A 446 -0.23 4.87 1.10
CA GLY A 446 0.19 4.76 -0.29
C GLY A 446 -0.84 5.37 -1.22
N PRO A 447 -0.47 5.81 -2.42
CA PRO A 447 -1.44 6.38 -3.33
C PRO A 447 -2.36 5.29 -3.89
N ASP A 448 -3.66 5.57 -3.90
CA ASP A 448 -4.70 4.70 -4.45
C ASP A 448 -4.88 4.92 -5.97
N PHE A 449 -4.67 6.17 -6.41
CA PHE A 449 -4.81 6.59 -7.81
C PHE A 449 -3.85 7.76 -8.15
N ASP A 450 -3.60 8.00 -9.45
CA ASP A 450 -2.65 9.03 -9.93
C ASP A 450 -3.26 10.45 -9.87
N ASP A 451 -3.54 10.91 -8.66
CA ASP A 451 -3.91 12.29 -8.37
C ASP A 451 -3.54 12.66 -6.94
N ILE A 452 -3.19 13.92 -6.68
CA ILE A 452 -2.84 14.43 -5.35
C ILE A 452 -3.99 14.26 -4.33
N MET A 453 -5.22 14.17 -4.80
CA MET A 453 -6.41 13.99 -3.96
C MET A 453 -6.33 12.72 -3.11
N THR A 454 -5.64 11.66 -3.57
CA THR A 454 -5.42 10.43 -2.79
C THR A 454 -4.78 10.66 -1.42
N PHE A 455 -4.11 11.80 -1.24
CA PHE A 455 -3.57 12.26 0.04
C PHE A 455 -4.41 13.38 0.65
N GLY A 456 -4.96 14.27 -0.20
CA GLY A 456 -5.59 15.50 0.24
C GLY A 456 -6.89 15.30 1.02
N ASP A 457 -7.66 14.28 0.74
CA ASP A 457 -8.94 14.00 1.41
C ASP A 457 -8.82 13.06 2.62
N LEU A 458 -7.63 12.52 2.90
CA LEU A 458 -7.42 11.51 3.95
C LEU A 458 -7.89 11.98 5.34
N PHE A 459 -7.71 13.25 5.66
CA PHE A 459 -8.12 13.83 6.95
C PHE A 459 -9.42 14.66 6.88
N ALA A 460 -10.15 14.58 5.76
CA ALA A 460 -11.48 15.17 5.68
C ALA A 460 -12.43 14.50 6.69
N SER A 461 -13.37 15.27 7.25
CA SER A 461 -14.24 14.79 8.34
C SER A 461 -15.13 13.62 7.92
N TRP A 462 -15.49 13.54 6.65
CA TRP A 462 -16.31 12.44 6.08
C TRP A 462 -15.48 11.20 5.69
N ASN A 463 -14.14 11.29 5.61
CA ASN A 463 -13.31 10.17 5.21
C ASN A 463 -13.16 9.18 6.39
N LEU A 464 -13.61 7.94 6.21
CA LEU A 464 -13.55 6.93 7.27
C LEU A 464 -12.12 6.47 7.57
N ASN A 465 -11.17 6.65 6.63
CA ASN A 465 -9.75 6.42 6.88
C ASN A 465 -9.10 7.51 7.76
N ASN A 466 -9.76 8.63 8.01
CA ASN A 466 -9.48 9.55 9.11
C ASN A 466 -9.89 8.88 10.45
N ARG A 467 -9.16 7.83 10.82
CA ARG A 467 -9.52 6.99 11.98
C ARG A 467 -9.33 7.70 13.31
N GLY A 468 -8.46 8.70 13.36
CA GLY A 468 -8.32 9.64 14.49
C GLY A 468 -9.53 10.56 14.69
N ARG A 469 -10.39 10.72 13.67
CA ARG A 469 -11.55 11.61 13.69
C ARG A 469 -11.17 13.09 13.82
N TYR A 470 -10.12 13.51 13.12
CA TYR A 470 -9.82 14.92 12.93
C TYR A 470 -11.02 15.61 12.25
N ASN A 471 -11.37 16.80 12.69
CA ASN A 471 -12.48 17.59 12.13
C ASN A 471 -12.09 19.06 12.14
N ASN A 472 -11.99 19.63 10.94
CA ASN A 472 -11.72 21.06 10.75
C ASN A 472 -12.51 21.55 9.52
N PRO A 473 -13.49 22.46 9.69
CA PRO A 473 -14.30 22.97 8.59
C PRO A 473 -13.51 23.64 7.48
N GLU A 474 -12.36 24.27 7.77
CA GLU A 474 -11.53 24.90 6.76
C GLU A 474 -10.75 23.84 5.95
N TYR A 475 -10.28 22.76 6.60
CA TYR A 475 -9.71 21.62 5.89
C TYR A 475 -10.72 21.03 4.92
N ASP A 476 -11.93 20.75 5.40
CA ASP A 476 -13.02 20.21 4.59
C ASP A 476 -13.38 21.15 3.43
N ARG A 477 -13.44 22.45 3.66
CA ARG A 477 -13.68 23.45 2.62
C ARG A 477 -12.62 23.41 1.52
N LEU A 478 -11.34 23.33 1.88
CA LEU A 478 -10.24 23.27 0.93
C LEU A 478 -10.26 21.95 0.12
N VAL A 479 -10.55 20.83 0.76
CA VAL A 479 -10.76 19.56 0.04
C VAL A 479 -11.86 19.70 -1.00
N ARG A 480 -13.01 20.27 -0.64
CA ARG A 480 -14.13 20.51 -1.58
C ARG A 480 -13.73 21.47 -2.71
N VAL A 481 -12.94 22.51 -2.45
CA VAL A 481 -12.41 23.39 -3.51
C VAL A 481 -11.57 22.58 -4.51
N ALA A 482 -10.67 21.74 -4.03
CA ALA A 482 -9.83 20.90 -4.90
C ALA A 482 -10.64 19.83 -5.66
N MET A 483 -11.67 19.26 -5.03
CA MET A 483 -12.57 18.28 -5.65
C MET A 483 -13.43 18.91 -6.75
N ASN A 484 -13.90 20.15 -6.56
CA ASN A 484 -14.88 20.80 -7.44
C ASN A 484 -14.27 21.66 -8.56
N SER A 485 -12.93 21.74 -8.64
CA SER A 485 -12.24 22.53 -9.64
C SER A 485 -11.55 21.64 -10.66
N SER A 486 -11.70 21.94 -11.95
CA SER A 486 -10.89 21.37 -13.04
C SER A 486 -9.60 22.19 -13.28
N ASP A 487 -9.48 23.41 -12.72
CA ASP A 487 -8.28 24.23 -12.85
C ASP A 487 -7.15 23.70 -11.95
N PRO A 488 -6.01 23.27 -12.54
CA PRO A 488 -4.90 22.70 -11.78
C PRO A 488 -4.33 23.69 -10.75
N THR A 489 -4.28 24.98 -11.05
CA THR A 489 -3.74 26.01 -10.13
C THR A 489 -4.59 26.15 -8.89
N THR A 490 -5.91 26.22 -9.05
CA THR A 490 -6.87 26.27 -7.94
C THR A 490 -6.75 25.02 -7.06
N ARG A 491 -6.67 23.84 -7.68
CA ARG A 491 -6.52 22.56 -6.98
C ARG A 491 -5.23 22.53 -6.15
N MET A 492 -4.09 22.85 -6.77
CA MET A 492 -2.79 22.79 -6.08
C MET A 492 -2.69 23.85 -4.98
N THR A 493 -3.29 25.04 -5.17
CA THR A 493 -3.37 26.06 -4.12
C THR A 493 -4.18 25.60 -2.91
N ALA A 494 -5.31 24.92 -3.15
CA ALA A 494 -6.10 24.32 -2.06
C ALA A 494 -5.31 23.25 -1.31
N MET A 495 -4.57 22.37 -2.04
CA MET A 495 -3.70 21.36 -1.42
C MET A 495 -2.57 21.98 -0.60
N ALA A 496 -2.02 23.12 -1.03
CA ALA A 496 -1.02 23.86 -0.26
C ALA A 496 -1.62 24.39 1.06
N GLY A 497 -2.87 24.85 1.04
CA GLY A 497 -3.61 25.20 2.26
C GLY A 497 -3.79 24.02 3.21
N LEU A 498 -4.15 22.84 2.68
CA LEU A 498 -4.21 21.59 3.47
C LEU A 498 -2.85 21.26 4.12
N GLN A 499 -1.76 21.34 3.34
CA GLN A 499 -0.40 21.10 3.85
C GLN A 499 -0.07 22.03 5.03
N THR A 500 -0.47 23.31 4.94
CA THR A 500 -0.25 24.30 5.99
C THR A 500 -1.03 23.95 7.25
N ILE A 501 -2.32 23.62 7.13
CA ILE A 501 -3.16 23.22 8.27
C ILE A 501 -2.59 21.98 8.96
N LEU A 502 -2.21 20.96 8.18
CA LEU A 502 -1.65 19.71 8.72
C LEU A 502 -0.40 19.97 9.58
N TYR A 503 0.46 20.89 9.15
CA TYR A 503 1.66 21.25 9.90
C TYR A 503 1.35 22.16 11.11
N ASP A 504 0.59 23.24 10.90
CA ASP A 504 0.36 24.27 11.91
C ASP A 504 -0.49 23.77 13.08
N GLU A 505 -1.39 22.83 12.83
CA GLU A 505 -2.19 22.20 13.89
C GLU A 505 -1.58 20.90 14.42
N ALA A 506 -0.43 20.47 13.87
CA ALA A 506 0.17 19.16 14.15
C ALA A 506 -0.87 18.03 14.03
N VAL A 507 -1.60 18.01 12.89
CA VAL A 507 -2.67 17.03 12.66
C VAL A 507 -2.12 15.60 12.64
N LEU A 508 -0.95 15.44 12.08
CA LEU A 508 -0.16 14.23 12.08
C LEU A 508 1.32 14.59 12.31
N LEU A 509 2.14 13.60 12.64
CA LEU A 509 3.58 13.78 12.67
C LEU A 509 4.20 13.04 11.48
N PRO A 510 4.63 13.72 10.40
CA PRO A 510 5.30 13.08 9.28
C PRO A 510 6.62 12.46 9.75
N MET A 511 6.81 11.15 9.55
CA MET A 511 8.01 10.43 9.97
C MET A 511 8.98 10.23 8.81
N TYR A 512 8.53 9.65 7.70
CA TYR A 512 9.35 9.43 6.50
C TYR A 512 8.52 9.17 5.25
N GLU A 513 9.13 9.42 4.08
CA GLU A 513 8.68 8.93 2.78
C GLU A 513 9.42 7.62 2.49
N GLN A 514 8.71 6.60 2.03
CA GLN A 514 9.27 5.25 1.94
C GLN A 514 10.05 5.03 0.65
N GLY A 515 11.33 4.71 0.79
CA GLY A 515 12.12 4.01 -0.20
C GLY A 515 12.23 2.52 0.15
N VAL A 516 12.10 1.67 -0.83
CA VAL A 516 12.24 0.22 -0.67
C VAL A 516 13.50 -0.28 -1.34
N ILE A 517 14.24 -1.09 -0.63
CA ILE A 517 15.35 -1.89 -1.15
C ILE A 517 14.97 -3.35 -1.10
N TYR A 518 15.33 -4.11 -2.15
CA TYR A 518 14.87 -5.48 -2.28
C TYR A 518 15.85 -6.36 -3.07
N LEU A 519 15.74 -7.66 -2.83
CA LEU A 519 16.38 -8.72 -3.59
C LEU A 519 15.36 -9.40 -4.49
N GLN A 520 15.83 -9.84 -5.64
CA GLN A 520 15.03 -10.55 -6.62
C GLN A 520 15.85 -11.66 -7.27
N HIS A 521 15.28 -12.85 -7.33
CA HIS A 521 15.91 -14.00 -7.99
C HIS A 521 16.30 -13.67 -9.43
N PRO A 522 17.52 -14.02 -9.89
CA PRO A 522 18.02 -13.63 -11.22
C PRO A 522 17.15 -14.12 -12.39
N LYS A 523 16.52 -15.28 -12.26
CA LYS A 523 15.63 -15.85 -13.27
C LYS A 523 14.22 -15.26 -13.26
N LEU A 524 13.77 -14.61 -12.19
CA LEU A 524 12.49 -13.90 -12.17
C LEU A 524 12.61 -12.62 -12.98
N LYS A 525 11.90 -12.50 -14.10
CA LYS A 525 11.89 -11.34 -14.99
C LYS A 525 10.48 -10.80 -15.11
N GLY A 526 10.36 -9.51 -15.42
CA GLY A 526 9.05 -8.87 -15.66
C GLY A 526 8.19 -8.62 -14.42
N MET A 527 8.63 -9.04 -13.21
CA MET A 527 8.06 -8.54 -11.98
C MET A 527 8.24 -7.01 -11.94
N ARG A 528 7.17 -6.30 -11.68
CA ARG A 528 7.16 -4.84 -11.66
C ARG A 528 6.96 -4.34 -10.23
N ARG A 529 7.76 -3.33 -9.85
CA ARG A 529 7.45 -2.47 -8.72
C ARG A 529 6.66 -1.28 -9.25
N THR A 530 5.64 -0.89 -8.54
CA THR A 530 4.72 0.17 -8.99
C THR A 530 4.29 1.03 -7.80
N VAL A 531 4.05 2.31 -8.08
CA VAL A 531 3.50 3.25 -7.11
C VAL A 531 1.98 3.03 -6.95
N LEU A 532 1.32 2.58 -8.02
CA LEU A 532 -0.14 2.40 -8.10
C LEU A 532 -0.49 0.94 -8.42
N GLY A 533 -1.60 0.47 -7.88
CA GLY A 533 -2.05 -0.91 -8.04
C GLY A 533 -1.27 -1.91 -7.19
N SER A 534 -1.20 -3.17 -7.63
CA SER A 534 -0.49 -4.23 -6.89
C SER A 534 1.02 -4.05 -6.90
N ASP A 535 1.64 -3.98 -5.73
CA ASP A 535 3.09 -3.87 -5.58
C ASP A 535 3.65 -4.94 -4.62
N PRO A 536 4.54 -5.83 -5.08
CA PRO A 536 5.04 -6.04 -6.44
C PRO A 536 3.98 -6.66 -7.36
N ASP A 537 3.97 -6.29 -8.64
CA ASP A 537 3.06 -6.85 -9.65
C ASP A 537 3.75 -7.98 -10.41
N PHE A 538 3.18 -9.19 -10.31
CA PHE A 538 3.63 -10.41 -10.97
C PHE A 538 2.82 -10.75 -12.24
N THR A 539 1.80 -9.95 -12.59
CA THR A 539 0.87 -10.25 -13.70
C THR A 539 1.62 -10.60 -15.00
N TYR A 540 2.67 -9.85 -15.31
CA TYR A 540 3.47 -10.09 -16.51
C TYR A 540 4.87 -10.66 -16.19
N ALA A 541 5.05 -11.21 -15.01
CA ALA A 541 6.30 -11.84 -14.64
C ALA A 541 6.48 -13.16 -15.41
N ARG A 542 7.74 -13.56 -15.56
CA ARG A 542 8.13 -14.83 -16.20
C ARG A 542 9.43 -15.35 -15.62
N ILE A 543 9.65 -16.62 -15.76
CA ILE A 543 10.90 -17.26 -15.37
C ILE A 543 11.77 -17.37 -16.62
N ALA A 544 12.97 -16.82 -16.55
CA ALA A 544 13.97 -16.98 -17.60
C ALA A 544 14.60 -18.38 -17.53
N PRO A 545 14.99 -18.95 -18.67
CA PRO A 545 15.67 -20.23 -18.72
C PRO A 545 16.89 -20.36 -17.83
#